data_15e24acaa6207eba2bd8e158f93d3ac9
#
_entry.id   15e24acaa6207eba2bd8e158f93d3ac9
#
_cell.length_a   1.000
_cell.length_b   1.000
_cell.length_c   1.000
_cell.angle_alpha   90.00
_cell.angle_beta   90.00
_cell.angle_gamma   90.00
#
_symmetry.space_group_name_H-M   'P 1'
#
loop_
_entity.id
_entity.type
_entity.pdbx_description
1 polymer ?
#
loop_
_entity_poly.entity_id
_entity_poly.type
_entity_poly.pdbx_seq_one_letter_code
_entity_poly.pdbx_strand_id
1 'polypeptide(L)'
;MKRCFFAFVSIGIVGMALADSSANVVRNPGFENFSADGRILHWDEPRKTFSYVKGEGRNGSTALKFVIGRKSSYSFPTQVVAVEPGKRYRFGAWVRAKNVLGKGQGASLYVICRNAEKKKLCNAVAHGVRGTVKDWREISFELDIPTNTVTCEFSPYVTKNRYGTAWFDDISCVHVDKPLILGQLVSDVHRDTAAKGDVIFSAAFSVDGKELAARGLKAMFDIPDVSGAVRAVEGTVTDKIARVKIGVQTLPLGQSKISMRLVDKDTKVVEWRSLVFSRVEKVPDWKVRVDEHNRFLVEGKPFFPVGVYLTYITEQAFLDISNSPFNCVMCYRRPTREQMDRFHSAGKKVIYSIKGVFLGQESCPKEIVDEKTEREWVESEVKKVKDHPALFAWYINDEFGPTWIDRLKKRHELVSRNDPDHPTFMVLYQMNHLTEYAGTYDVLGTDPYPVGSRNRRPISMVEDWTRRTSRDAMGKAVLQVPQIFDNEVQNNLFPTKAPTEAEVKNMLWQCIVSGANGVCAFSYTSLRRKDKKDPFERRWAEVCRAYGEAVKYIPVLLSAQKAPKVSGMPQGVIAKAFRHEGNDWLFTVNMTYEPIDCCIAVGCCSAAQISLPPLGVDIRKMPVACDE
;
A
#
# COMPACT_ATOMS: atom_id res chain seq x y z
N MET A 1 27.26 24.25 -21.54
CA MET A 1 26.94 22.89 -21.04
C MET A 1 25.47 22.64 -21.29
N LYS A 2 25.15 21.82 -22.30
CA LYS A 2 23.75 21.50 -22.70
C LYS A 2 23.23 20.42 -21.76
N ARG A 3 22.22 20.73 -20.96
CA ARG A 3 21.46 19.74 -20.17
C ARG A 3 20.55 18.98 -21.15
N CYS A 4 20.83 17.70 -21.38
CA CYS A 4 19.89 16.80 -22.06
C CYS A 4 18.73 16.50 -21.11
N PHE A 5 17.54 16.98 -21.47
CA PHE A 5 16.29 16.55 -20.86
C PHE A 5 15.93 15.17 -21.41
N PHE A 6 16.00 14.14 -20.59
CA PHE A 6 15.41 12.84 -20.89
C PHE A 6 13.95 12.83 -20.44
N ALA A 7 13.06 12.74 -21.41
CA ALA A 7 11.63 12.54 -21.13
C ALA A 7 11.38 11.05 -20.84
N PHE A 8 10.97 10.75 -19.62
CA PHE A 8 10.51 9.42 -19.24
C PHE A 8 9.10 9.19 -19.82
N VAL A 9 8.98 8.34 -20.79
CA VAL A 9 7.69 7.81 -21.24
C VAL A 9 7.66 6.32 -20.90
N SER A 10 7.17 5.98 -19.72
CA SER A 10 6.82 4.60 -19.41
C SER A 10 5.39 4.34 -19.88
N ILE A 11 5.23 3.83 -21.08
CA ILE A 11 3.95 3.29 -21.56
C ILE A 11 3.89 1.82 -21.14
N GLY A 12 3.33 1.57 -19.96
CA GLY A 12 2.93 0.23 -19.56
C GLY A 12 1.66 -0.15 -20.32
N ILE A 13 1.78 -0.80 -21.46
CA ILE A 13 0.64 -1.38 -22.18
C ILE A 13 0.27 -2.66 -21.48
N VAL A 14 -0.90 -2.67 -20.83
CA VAL A 14 -1.55 -3.89 -20.33
C VAL A 14 -2.19 -4.57 -21.54
N GLY A 15 -1.56 -5.60 -22.05
CA GLY A 15 -2.17 -6.48 -23.06
C GLY A 15 -3.11 -7.45 -22.36
N MET A 16 -4.40 -7.18 -22.36
CA MET A 16 -5.43 -8.19 -22.05
C MET A 16 -5.67 -9.02 -23.31
N ALA A 17 -5.39 -10.32 -23.25
CA ALA A 17 -5.98 -11.28 -24.16
C ALA A 17 -7.49 -11.33 -23.91
N LEU A 18 -8.27 -11.38 -24.98
CA LEU A 18 -9.72 -11.28 -25.03
C LEU A 18 -10.38 -12.15 -23.95
N ALA A 19 -11.08 -11.52 -23.03
CA ALA A 19 -11.99 -12.18 -22.13
C ALA A 19 -13.14 -12.78 -22.93
N ASP A 20 -13.42 -14.05 -22.68
CA ASP A 20 -14.66 -14.68 -23.04
C ASP A 20 -15.82 -13.83 -22.47
N SER A 21 -16.82 -13.51 -23.28
CA SER A 21 -17.93 -12.63 -22.90
C SER A 21 -18.80 -13.35 -21.87
N SER A 22 -18.45 -13.24 -20.60
CA SER A 22 -19.33 -13.68 -19.52
C SER A 22 -20.61 -12.83 -19.53
N ALA A 23 -21.76 -13.49 -19.48
CA ALA A 23 -23.05 -12.83 -19.53
C ALA A 23 -23.19 -11.84 -18.37
N ASN A 24 -23.74 -10.64 -18.63
CA ASN A 24 -24.09 -9.69 -17.61
C ASN A 24 -25.20 -10.27 -16.71
N VAL A 25 -24.92 -10.45 -15.42
CA VAL A 25 -25.89 -11.03 -14.47
C VAL A 25 -26.90 -10.01 -13.92
N VAL A 26 -26.73 -8.72 -14.26
CA VAL A 26 -27.71 -7.68 -13.95
C VAL A 26 -28.94 -7.85 -14.85
N ARG A 27 -30.12 -7.92 -14.23
CA ARG A 27 -31.39 -7.95 -14.95
C ARG A 27 -31.86 -6.52 -15.22
N ASN A 28 -32.38 -6.27 -16.43
CA ASN A 28 -32.80 -4.95 -16.89
C ASN A 28 -31.69 -3.87 -16.72
N PRO A 29 -30.52 -4.07 -17.31
CA PRO A 29 -29.33 -3.23 -17.06
C PRO A 29 -29.46 -1.80 -17.59
N GLY A 30 -30.26 -1.57 -18.65
CA GLY A 30 -30.51 -0.27 -19.26
C GLY A 30 -31.85 0.34 -18.82
N PHE A 31 -32.57 -0.25 -17.86
CA PHE A 31 -33.85 0.23 -17.34
C PHE A 31 -35.00 0.30 -18.40
N GLU A 32 -34.92 -0.50 -19.47
CA GLU A 32 -35.89 -0.46 -20.56
C GLU A 32 -37.16 -1.29 -20.30
N ASN A 33 -37.09 -2.28 -19.42
CA ASN A 33 -38.18 -3.23 -19.22
C ASN A 33 -39.11 -2.77 -18.09
N PHE A 34 -40.39 -2.61 -18.45
CA PHE A 34 -41.46 -2.26 -17.54
C PHE A 34 -42.57 -3.32 -17.62
N SER A 35 -43.29 -3.52 -16.53
CA SER A 35 -44.50 -4.34 -16.50
C SER A 35 -45.64 -3.66 -17.23
N ALA A 36 -46.75 -4.39 -17.49
CA ALA A 36 -47.90 -3.87 -18.18
C ALA A 36 -48.57 -2.68 -17.46
N ASP A 37 -48.44 -2.59 -16.14
CA ASP A 37 -48.89 -1.47 -15.29
C ASP A 37 -47.86 -0.35 -15.15
N GLY A 38 -46.75 -0.39 -15.93
CA GLY A 38 -45.75 0.68 -16.01
C GLY A 38 -44.70 0.69 -14.91
N ARG A 39 -44.60 -0.36 -14.08
CA ARG A 39 -43.56 -0.46 -13.06
C ARG A 39 -42.24 -0.96 -13.66
N ILE A 40 -41.15 -0.43 -13.18
CA ILE A 40 -39.81 -0.90 -13.56
C ILE A 40 -39.61 -2.37 -13.12
N LEU A 41 -39.08 -3.21 -14.01
CA LEU A 41 -38.80 -4.60 -13.67
C LEU A 41 -37.39 -4.73 -13.08
N HIS A 42 -37.28 -5.54 -12.02
CA HIS A 42 -36.02 -5.92 -11.37
C HIS A 42 -35.26 -4.84 -10.59
N TRP A 43 -35.81 -3.63 -10.49
CA TRP A 43 -35.26 -2.53 -9.69
C TRP A 43 -36.33 -1.97 -8.74
N ASP A 44 -35.88 -1.26 -7.69
CA ASP A 44 -36.79 -0.59 -6.77
C ASP A 44 -37.61 0.50 -7.51
N GLU A 45 -38.86 0.65 -7.12
CA GLU A 45 -39.74 1.70 -7.60
C GLU A 45 -39.17 3.10 -7.39
N PRO A 46 -39.51 4.07 -8.26
CA PRO A 46 -39.06 5.45 -8.11
C PRO A 46 -39.34 6.03 -6.72
N ARG A 47 -38.42 6.88 -6.24
CA ARG A 47 -38.54 7.61 -4.97
C ARG A 47 -38.26 9.09 -5.18
N LYS A 48 -38.42 9.91 -4.12
CA LYS A 48 -38.17 11.37 -4.22
C LYS A 48 -36.78 11.73 -4.75
N THR A 49 -35.82 10.85 -4.64
CA THR A 49 -34.41 11.11 -5.00
C THR A 49 -34.01 10.49 -6.31
N PHE A 50 -34.76 9.53 -6.84
CA PHE A 50 -34.46 8.89 -8.11
C PHE A 50 -35.70 8.48 -8.89
N SER A 51 -35.59 8.48 -10.21
CA SER A 51 -36.62 8.07 -11.16
C SER A 51 -35.99 7.46 -12.41
N TYR A 52 -36.80 6.77 -13.21
CA TYR A 52 -36.40 6.24 -14.52
C TYR A 52 -36.96 7.13 -15.61
N VAL A 53 -36.08 7.70 -16.46
CA VAL A 53 -36.46 8.73 -17.41
C VAL A 53 -36.13 8.28 -18.83
N LYS A 54 -37.16 8.09 -19.65
CA LYS A 54 -37.04 7.74 -21.08
C LYS A 54 -36.41 8.89 -21.87
N GLY A 55 -35.54 8.55 -22.81
CA GLY A 55 -34.88 9.53 -23.70
C GLY A 55 -33.69 10.26 -23.05
N GLU A 56 -33.40 10.05 -21.76
CA GLU A 56 -32.27 10.67 -21.09
C GLU A 56 -31.07 9.70 -20.90
N GLY A 57 -31.19 8.44 -21.33
CA GLY A 57 -30.13 7.43 -21.30
C GLY A 57 -29.12 7.55 -22.44
N ARG A 58 -28.20 6.59 -22.53
CA ARG A 58 -27.25 6.52 -23.65
C ARG A 58 -28.01 6.23 -24.94
N ASN A 59 -27.63 6.91 -26.02
CA ASN A 59 -28.25 6.75 -27.33
C ASN A 59 -29.78 6.96 -27.30
N GLY A 60 -30.32 7.76 -26.36
CA GLY A 60 -31.73 8.02 -26.23
C GLY A 60 -32.55 6.94 -25.51
N SER A 61 -31.89 6.03 -24.81
CA SER A 61 -32.49 5.00 -23.95
C SER A 61 -33.08 5.57 -22.66
N THR A 62 -33.56 4.71 -21.78
CA THR A 62 -33.98 5.06 -20.42
C THR A 62 -32.79 5.22 -19.49
N ALA A 63 -32.77 6.20 -18.62
CA ALA A 63 -31.77 6.36 -17.58
C ALA A 63 -32.36 6.30 -16.18
N LEU A 64 -31.62 5.75 -15.23
CA LEU A 64 -31.83 5.99 -13.80
C LEU A 64 -31.31 7.39 -13.48
N LYS A 65 -32.20 8.31 -13.10
CA LYS A 65 -31.88 9.72 -12.80
C LYS A 65 -32.03 10.00 -11.32
N PHE A 66 -30.97 10.52 -10.72
CA PHE A 66 -30.98 11.09 -9.37
C PHE A 66 -31.12 12.61 -9.43
N VAL A 67 -31.99 13.17 -8.59
CA VAL A 67 -32.06 14.60 -8.31
C VAL A 67 -31.93 14.79 -6.82
N ILE A 68 -30.78 15.28 -6.38
CA ILE A 68 -30.41 15.36 -4.98
C ILE A 68 -30.36 16.83 -4.55
N GLY A 69 -31.10 17.16 -3.49
CA GLY A 69 -31.08 18.45 -2.80
C GLY A 69 -30.48 18.32 -1.40
N ARG A 70 -30.16 19.45 -0.74
CA ARG A 70 -29.53 19.48 0.58
C ARG A 70 -30.26 18.70 1.68
N LYS A 71 -31.60 18.55 1.54
CA LYS A 71 -32.48 17.83 2.49
C LYS A 71 -33.00 16.51 1.92
N SER A 72 -32.43 16.01 0.84
CA SER A 72 -32.89 14.77 0.22
C SER A 72 -32.61 13.57 1.13
N SER A 73 -33.57 12.63 1.17
CA SER A 73 -33.37 11.34 1.83
C SER A 73 -32.28 10.54 1.12
N TYR A 74 -31.50 9.78 1.89
CA TYR A 74 -30.49 8.89 1.34
C TYR A 74 -31.16 7.58 0.89
N SER A 75 -31.57 7.52 -0.38
CA SER A 75 -32.17 6.33 -0.98
C SER A 75 -31.65 6.10 -2.40
N PHE A 76 -31.56 4.85 -2.79
CA PHE A 76 -31.07 4.39 -4.07
C PHE A 76 -31.67 3.01 -4.39
N PRO A 77 -31.83 2.65 -5.67
CA PRO A 77 -32.31 1.33 -6.06
C PRO A 77 -31.24 0.28 -5.83
N THR A 78 -31.68 -0.93 -5.52
CA THR A 78 -30.78 -2.08 -5.27
C THR A 78 -31.28 -3.29 -6.04
N GLN A 79 -30.37 -4.08 -6.56
CA GLN A 79 -30.64 -5.40 -7.10
C GLN A 79 -29.77 -6.43 -6.42
N VAL A 80 -30.34 -7.58 -6.05
CA VAL A 80 -29.54 -8.76 -5.68
C VAL A 80 -29.11 -9.44 -6.97
N VAL A 81 -27.80 -9.47 -7.21
CA VAL A 81 -27.21 -10.08 -8.40
C VAL A 81 -26.75 -11.50 -8.11
N ALA A 82 -26.90 -12.39 -9.09
CA ALA A 82 -26.51 -13.79 -9.00
C ALA A 82 -25.00 -13.92 -9.28
N VAL A 83 -24.20 -13.93 -8.22
CA VAL A 83 -22.74 -14.12 -8.28
C VAL A 83 -22.36 -15.45 -7.64
N GLU A 84 -21.28 -16.07 -8.13
CA GLU A 84 -20.71 -17.27 -7.55
C GLU A 84 -19.70 -16.88 -6.44
N PRO A 85 -19.85 -17.44 -5.20
CA PRO A 85 -18.87 -17.21 -4.14
C PRO A 85 -17.47 -17.67 -4.55
N GLY A 86 -16.44 -16.90 -4.19
CA GLY A 86 -15.04 -17.16 -4.52
C GLY A 86 -14.59 -16.72 -5.91
N LYS A 87 -15.52 -16.31 -6.78
CA LYS A 87 -15.21 -15.77 -8.12
C LYS A 87 -15.02 -14.26 -8.08
N ARG A 88 -14.39 -13.71 -9.11
CA ARG A 88 -14.20 -12.26 -9.31
C ARG A 88 -15.24 -11.74 -10.29
N TYR A 89 -15.82 -10.59 -9.98
CA TYR A 89 -16.76 -9.89 -10.85
C TYR A 89 -16.34 -8.44 -11.05
N ARG A 90 -16.56 -7.93 -12.27
CA ARG A 90 -16.48 -6.51 -12.58
C ARG A 90 -17.88 -5.92 -12.52
N PHE A 91 -18.04 -4.91 -11.66
CA PHE A 91 -19.24 -4.11 -11.50
C PHE A 91 -19.04 -2.79 -12.22
N GLY A 92 -19.98 -2.40 -13.10
CA GLY A 92 -19.83 -1.22 -13.93
C GLY A 92 -21.15 -0.49 -14.15
N ALA A 93 -21.06 0.75 -14.58
CA ALA A 93 -22.15 1.57 -15.10
C ALA A 93 -21.62 2.73 -15.94
N TRP A 94 -22.42 3.21 -16.87
CA TRP A 94 -22.20 4.50 -17.51
C TRP A 94 -22.88 5.60 -16.71
N VAL A 95 -22.18 6.70 -16.48
CA VAL A 95 -22.61 7.80 -15.61
C VAL A 95 -22.36 9.14 -16.29
N ARG A 96 -23.34 10.05 -16.21
CA ARG A 96 -23.12 11.47 -16.44
C ARG A 96 -23.64 12.28 -15.26
N ALA A 97 -23.12 13.51 -15.08
CA ALA A 97 -23.40 14.29 -13.89
C ALA A 97 -23.54 15.79 -14.21
N LYS A 98 -24.41 16.47 -13.47
CA LYS A 98 -24.57 17.92 -13.51
C LYS A 98 -24.57 18.46 -12.07
N ASN A 99 -23.54 19.27 -11.76
CA ASN A 99 -23.40 19.91 -10.46
C ASN A 99 -23.46 18.95 -9.26
N VAL A 100 -22.88 17.74 -9.39
CA VAL A 100 -22.79 16.78 -8.28
C VAL A 100 -21.69 17.24 -7.34
N LEU A 101 -22.07 18.10 -6.38
CA LEU A 101 -21.18 18.80 -5.46
C LEU A 101 -21.26 18.23 -4.04
N GLY A 102 -20.26 18.52 -3.21
CA GLY A 102 -20.17 18.08 -1.82
C GLY A 102 -19.09 17.02 -1.58
N LYS A 103 -19.02 16.34 -0.40
CA LYS A 103 -17.97 15.38 -0.01
C LYS A 103 -18.27 13.93 -0.47
N GLY A 104 -17.25 13.05 -0.61
CA GLY A 104 -17.34 11.61 -0.95
C GLY A 104 -17.30 11.31 -2.44
N GLN A 105 -17.68 10.11 -2.87
CA GLN A 105 -17.48 9.58 -4.22
C GLN A 105 -18.37 10.22 -5.31
N GLY A 106 -19.43 10.94 -4.94
CA GLY A 106 -20.37 11.51 -5.91
C GLY A 106 -21.38 10.48 -6.41
N ALA A 107 -21.62 10.47 -7.73
CA ALA A 107 -22.41 9.44 -8.42
C ALA A 107 -21.53 8.20 -8.63
N SER A 108 -21.89 7.08 -8.03
CA SER A 108 -21.01 5.92 -7.85
C SER A 108 -21.79 4.60 -7.80
N LEU A 109 -21.09 3.50 -7.64
CA LEU A 109 -21.62 2.15 -7.46
C LEU A 109 -21.29 1.63 -6.06
N TYR A 110 -22.19 0.87 -5.48
CA TYR A 110 -22.03 0.27 -4.16
C TYR A 110 -22.41 -1.21 -4.19
N VAL A 111 -21.54 -2.06 -3.65
CA VAL A 111 -21.76 -3.51 -3.53
C VAL A 111 -21.63 -3.91 -2.07
N ILE A 112 -22.56 -4.77 -1.60
CA ILE A 112 -22.49 -5.40 -0.29
C ILE A 112 -22.66 -6.92 -0.45
N CYS A 113 -21.70 -7.69 0.07
CA CYS A 113 -21.83 -9.15 0.18
C CYS A 113 -22.21 -9.54 1.61
N ARG A 114 -23.19 -10.46 1.74
CA ARG A 114 -23.66 -10.97 3.03
C ARG A 114 -23.68 -12.50 3.05
N ASN A 115 -23.47 -13.06 4.25
CA ASN A 115 -23.61 -14.49 4.50
C ASN A 115 -25.07 -14.89 4.80
N ALA A 116 -25.30 -16.18 5.13
CA ALA A 116 -26.62 -16.72 5.45
C ALA A 116 -27.29 -16.03 6.65
N GLU A 117 -26.53 -15.59 7.64
CA GLU A 117 -27.00 -14.83 8.81
C GLU A 117 -27.21 -13.34 8.51
N LYS A 118 -27.20 -12.93 7.23
CA LYS A 118 -27.29 -11.53 6.76
C LYS A 118 -26.17 -10.62 7.27
N LYS A 119 -25.11 -11.18 7.86
CA LYS A 119 -23.93 -10.41 8.29
C LYS A 119 -23.14 -9.96 7.07
N LYS A 120 -22.74 -8.68 7.09
CA LYS A 120 -21.89 -8.12 6.03
C LYS A 120 -20.51 -8.77 6.06
N LEU A 121 -20.10 -9.36 4.96
CA LEU A 121 -18.78 -9.94 4.72
C LEU A 121 -17.82 -8.90 4.16
N CYS A 122 -18.26 -8.16 3.14
CA CYS A 122 -17.49 -7.07 2.55
C CYS A 122 -18.43 -6.01 1.97
N ASN A 123 -17.85 -4.86 1.67
CA ASN A 123 -18.47 -3.87 0.80
C ASN A 123 -17.41 -3.20 -0.07
N ALA A 124 -17.79 -2.78 -1.26
CA ALA A 124 -16.95 -2.05 -2.19
C ALA A 124 -17.71 -0.88 -2.81
N VAL A 125 -16.96 0.17 -3.17
CA VAL A 125 -17.49 1.41 -3.75
C VAL A 125 -16.61 1.79 -4.94
N ALA A 126 -17.24 2.05 -6.09
CA ALA A 126 -16.53 2.57 -7.25
C ALA A 126 -16.05 4.00 -7.03
N HIS A 127 -15.03 4.41 -7.78
CA HIS A 127 -14.75 5.82 -7.98
C HIS A 127 -15.88 6.43 -8.79
N GLY A 128 -16.61 7.35 -8.16
CA GLY A 128 -17.76 7.98 -8.76
C GLY A 128 -17.41 9.27 -9.52
N VAL A 129 -18.44 9.82 -10.15
CA VAL A 129 -18.38 11.06 -10.91
C VAL A 129 -18.83 12.23 -10.05
N ARG A 130 -18.07 13.34 -10.07
CA ARG A 130 -18.37 14.59 -9.36
C ARG A 130 -18.37 15.78 -10.34
N GLY A 131 -18.93 16.91 -9.87
CA GLY A 131 -19.00 18.13 -10.67
C GLY A 131 -20.01 18.00 -11.82
N THR A 132 -19.65 18.53 -12.97
CA THR A 132 -20.42 18.44 -14.21
C THR A 132 -19.61 17.66 -15.24
N VAL A 133 -20.11 16.50 -15.63
CA VAL A 133 -19.59 15.64 -16.69
C VAL A 133 -20.71 15.47 -17.70
N LYS A 134 -20.59 16.14 -18.85
CA LYS A 134 -21.64 16.20 -19.89
C LYS A 134 -21.75 14.89 -20.66
N ASP A 135 -20.62 14.29 -20.97
CA ASP A 135 -20.55 13.04 -21.72
C ASP A 135 -20.68 11.85 -20.80
N TRP A 136 -21.23 10.75 -21.32
CA TRP A 136 -21.28 9.51 -20.59
C TRP A 136 -19.87 8.97 -20.31
N ARG A 137 -19.62 8.61 -19.06
CA ARG A 137 -18.35 8.06 -18.61
C ARG A 137 -18.59 6.72 -17.93
N GLU A 138 -17.86 5.71 -18.32
CA GLU A 138 -17.88 4.43 -17.62
C GLU A 138 -17.18 4.55 -16.27
N ILE A 139 -17.79 4.00 -15.23
CA ILE A 139 -17.19 3.74 -13.92
C ILE A 139 -17.29 2.25 -13.65
N SER A 140 -16.23 1.64 -13.16
CA SER A 140 -16.22 0.23 -12.82
C SER A 140 -15.21 -0.08 -11.73
N PHE A 141 -15.35 -1.25 -11.11
CA PHE A 141 -14.36 -1.86 -10.22
C PHE A 141 -14.52 -3.38 -10.21
N GLU A 142 -13.47 -4.08 -9.84
CA GLU A 142 -13.50 -5.53 -9.66
C GLU A 142 -13.56 -5.87 -8.17
N LEU A 143 -14.23 -6.98 -7.86
CA LEU A 143 -14.39 -7.47 -6.49
C LEU A 143 -14.30 -9.00 -6.48
N ASP A 144 -13.41 -9.55 -5.63
CA ASP A 144 -13.42 -10.95 -5.27
C ASP A 144 -14.59 -11.20 -4.32
N ILE A 145 -15.56 -12.01 -4.73
CA ILE A 145 -16.72 -12.35 -3.93
C ILE A 145 -16.28 -13.31 -2.80
N PRO A 146 -16.51 -12.97 -1.51
CA PRO A 146 -16.16 -13.85 -0.41
C PRO A 146 -16.81 -15.24 -0.54
N THR A 147 -16.10 -16.30 -0.18
CA THR A 147 -16.55 -17.70 -0.33
C THR A 147 -17.84 -18.03 0.43
N ASN A 148 -18.14 -17.28 1.51
CA ASN A 148 -19.36 -17.48 2.31
C ASN A 148 -20.51 -16.55 1.89
N THR A 149 -20.43 -15.92 0.72
CA THR A 149 -21.47 -15.00 0.24
C THR A 149 -22.72 -15.77 -0.15
N VAL A 150 -23.87 -15.34 0.37
CA VAL A 150 -25.20 -15.83 -0.01
C VAL A 150 -25.97 -14.78 -0.81
N THR A 151 -25.79 -13.48 -0.46
CA THR A 151 -26.39 -12.38 -1.20
C THR A 151 -25.35 -11.35 -1.58
N CYS A 152 -25.43 -10.84 -2.82
CA CYS A 152 -24.66 -9.73 -3.33
C CYS A 152 -25.63 -8.62 -3.78
N GLU A 153 -25.72 -7.57 -2.96
CA GLU A 153 -26.54 -6.39 -3.22
C GLU A 153 -25.72 -5.38 -4.04
N PHE A 154 -26.23 -4.97 -5.19
CA PHE A 154 -25.61 -4.01 -6.10
C PHE A 154 -26.49 -2.80 -6.34
N SER A 155 -25.94 -1.61 -6.16
CA SER A 155 -26.68 -0.34 -6.18
C SER A 155 -25.93 0.76 -6.90
N PRO A 156 -26.46 1.36 -7.96
CA PRO A 156 -26.12 2.72 -8.38
C PRO A 156 -26.60 3.71 -7.31
N TYR A 157 -25.77 4.69 -6.92
CA TYR A 157 -26.14 5.62 -5.88
C TYR A 157 -25.42 6.97 -6.00
N VAL A 158 -25.94 7.97 -5.30
CA VAL A 158 -25.24 9.24 -5.07
C VAL A 158 -24.94 9.37 -3.58
N THR A 159 -23.69 9.66 -3.24
CA THR A 159 -23.24 9.74 -1.84
C THR A 159 -24.11 10.72 -1.03
N LYS A 160 -24.44 10.35 0.22
CA LYS A 160 -25.20 11.18 1.17
C LYS A 160 -24.58 12.59 1.32
N ASN A 161 -25.43 13.59 1.59
CA ASN A 161 -25.05 15.00 1.73
C ASN A 161 -24.49 15.63 0.43
N ARG A 162 -24.94 15.14 -0.71
CA ARG A 162 -24.68 15.69 -2.03
C ARG A 162 -25.86 16.49 -2.54
N TYR A 163 -25.63 17.28 -3.56
CA TYR A 163 -26.67 17.90 -4.38
C TYR A 163 -26.22 17.94 -5.84
N GLY A 164 -27.19 17.98 -6.74
CA GLY A 164 -26.97 17.93 -8.17
C GLY A 164 -27.83 16.85 -8.84
N THR A 165 -27.55 16.59 -10.09
CA THR A 165 -28.22 15.56 -10.88
C THR A 165 -27.22 14.58 -11.42
N ALA A 166 -27.53 13.28 -11.35
CA ALA A 166 -26.73 12.23 -11.94
C ALA A 166 -27.62 11.27 -12.73
N TRP A 167 -27.11 10.73 -13.81
CA TRP A 167 -27.75 9.72 -14.63
C TRP A 167 -26.87 8.50 -14.70
N PHE A 168 -27.49 7.32 -14.58
CA PHE A 168 -26.84 6.02 -14.74
C PHE A 168 -27.54 5.23 -15.84
N ASP A 169 -26.76 4.47 -16.60
CA ASP A 169 -27.25 3.58 -17.64
C ASP A 169 -26.27 2.41 -17.84
N ASP A 170 -26.71 1.38 -18.57
CA ASP A 170 -25.91 0.19 -18.90
C ASP A 170 -25.18 -0.39 -17.68
N ILE A 171 -25.94 -0.71 -16.63
CA ILE A 171 -25.42 -1.33 -15.42
C ILE A 171 -24.89 -2.72 -15.74
N SER A 172 -23.70 -3.05 -15.26
CA SER A 172 -23.08 -4.35 -15.53
C SER A 172 -22.51 -5.01 -14.29
N CYS A 173 -22.67 -6.33 -14.23
CA CYS A 173 -21.96 -7.21 -13.32
C CYS A 173 -21.58 -8.46 -14.12
N VAL A 174 -20.31 -8.58 -14.47
CA VAL A 174 -19.82 -9.65 -15.33
C VAL A 174 -18.71 -10.43 -14.61
N HIS A 175 -18.72 -11.76 -14.75
CA HIS A 175 -17.63 -12.58 -14.28
C HIS A 175 -16.34 -12.22 -15.02
N VAL A 176 -15.24 -12.10 -14.29
CA VAL A 176 -13.91 -11.90 -14.85
C VAL A 176 -12.95 -12.89 -14.21
N ASP A 177 -12.10 -13.48 -15.02
CA ASP A 177 -11.10 -14.39 -14.50
C ASP A 177 -10.13 -13.61 -13.59
N LYS A 178 -9.78 -14.21 -12.46
CA LYS A 178 -8.76 -13.64 -11.60
C LYS A 178 -7.42 -13.69 -12.35
N PRO A 179 -6.72 -12.55 -12.50
CA PRO A 179 -5.43 -12.56 -13.16
C PRO A 179 -4.48 -13.52 -12.44
N LEU A 180 -3.71 -14.28 -13.18
CA LEU A 180 -2.67 -15.13 -12.61
C LEU A 180 -1.50 -14.30 -12.12
N ILE A 181 -1.13 -13.24 -12.85
CA ILE A 181 -0.05 -12.32 -12.47
C ILE A 181 -0.65 -11.15 -11.70
N LEU A 182 -0.26 -11.00 -10.42
CA LEU A 182 -0.68 -9.91 -9.54
C LEU A 182 0.28 -8.72 -9.62
N GLY A 183 -0.28 -7.50 -9.65
CA GLY A 183 0.52 -6.28 -9.69
C GLY A 183 1.37 -6.15 -10.97
N GLN A 184 2.49 -5.46 -10.84
CA GLN A 184 3.46 -5.23 -11.92
C GLN A 184 4.69 -6.12 -11.74
N LEU A 185 5.46 -6.33 -12.83
CA LEU A 185 6.84 -6.78 -12.74
C LEU A 185 7.65 -5.67 -12.05
N VAL A 186 8.49 -6.02 -11.09
CA VAL A 186 9.31 -5.09 -10.32
C VAL A 186 10.76 -5.56 -10.25
N SER A 187 11.68 -4.64 -10.02
CA SER A 187 13.05 -4.94 -9.62
C SER A 187 13.27 -4.60 -8.15
N ASP A 188 14.28 -5.20 -7.53
CA ASP A 188 14.70 -4.92 -6.16
C ASP A 188 15.54 -3.65 -6.00
N VAL A 189 15.92 -3.00 -7.11
CA VAL A 189 16.71 -1.77 -7.07
C VAL A 189 15.84 -0.52 -7.09
N HIS A 190 16.39 0.59 -6.58
CA HIS A 190 15.70 1.87 -6.52
C HIS A 190 15.38 2.38 -7.93
N ARG A 191 14.09 2.64 -8.18
CA ARG A 191 13.57 3.17 -9.46
C ARG A 191 14.06 2.42 -10.70
N ASP A 192 14.17 1.09 -10.57
CA ASP A 192 14.55 0.19 -11.66
C ASP A 192 15.84 0.65 -12.37
N THR A 193 16.81 1.20 -11.60
CA THR A 193 18.06 1.76 -12.13
C THR A 193 19.26 1.27 -11.33
N ALA A 194 20.26 0.70 -12.04
CA ALA A 194 21.51 0.26 -11.42
C ALA A 194 22.72 0.47 -12.36
N ALA A 195 23.91 0.61 -11.74
CA ALA A 195 25.17 0.73 -12.48
C ALA A 195 25.98 -0.58 -12.47
N LYS A 196 25.87 -1.36 -11.42
CA LYS A 196 26.67 -2.58 -11.19
C LYS A 196 25.95 -3.53 -10.23
N GLY A 197 26.55 -4.70 -10.00
CA GLY A 197 26.01 -5.72 -9.09
C GLY A 197 24.96 -6.60 -9.77
N ASP A 198 24.09 -7.15 -8.98
CA ASP A 198 22.99 -7.99 -9.44
C ASP A 198 21.67 -7.26 -9.25
N VAL A 199 20.69 -7.61 -10.07
CA VAL A 199 19.30 -7.18 -9.94
C VAL A 199 18.39 -8.40 -9.93
N ILE A 200 17.37 -8.38 -9.08
CA ILE A 200 16.34 -9.42 -9.02
C ILE A 200 15.05 -8.84 -9.59
N PHE A 201 14.59 -9.42 -10.71
CA PHE A 201 13.25 -9.13 -11.23
C PHE A 201 12.25 -10.09 -10.62
N SER A 202 11.13 -9.57 -10.16
CA SER A 202 10.11 -10.34 -9.43
C SER A 202 8.70 -10.09 -9.95
N ALA A 203 7.89 -11.15 -10.04
CA ALA A 203 6.46 -11.08 -10.34
C ALA A 203 5.69 -11.99 -9.39
N ALA A 204 4.57 -11.50 -8.88
CA ALA A 204 3.70 -12.26 -7.99
C ALA A 204 2.54 -12.92 -8.72
N PHE A 205 2.05 -14.05 -8.18
CA PHE A 205 0.93 -14.81 -8.75
C PHE A 205 -0.22 -14.95 -7.75
N SER A 206 -1.42 -15.13 -8.27
CA SER A 206 -2.61 -15.44 -7.48
C SER A 206 -2.59 -16.87 -6.91
N VAL A 207 -1.79 -17.75 -7.50
CA VAL A 207 -1.60 -19.16 -7.13
C VAL A 207 -0.14 -19.43 -6.80
N ASP A 208 0.16 -20.50 -6.07
CA ASP A 208 1.53 -20.87 -5.73
C ASP A 208 2.25 -21.63 -6.88
N GLY A 209 3.56 -21.86 -6.70
CA GLY A 209 4.37 -22.55 -7.69
C GLY A 209 3.93 -23.98 -7.99
N LYS A 210 3.35 -24.69 -7.00
CA LYS A 210 2.83 -26.04 -7.20
C LYS A 210 1.60 -26.05 -8.09
N GLU A 211 0.71 -25.11 -7.87
CA GLU A 211 -0.49 -24.94 -8.69
C GLU A 211 -0.16 -24.46 -10.11
N LEU A 212 0.82 -23.54 -10.28
CA LEU A 212 1.32 -23.17 -11.61
C LEU A 212 1.85 -24.39 -12.36
N ALA A 213 2.69 -25.20 -11.72
CA ALA A 213 3.23 -26.43 -12.31
C ALA A 213 2.13 -27.44 -12.64
N ALA A 214 1.14 -27.64 -11.77
CA ALA A 214 0.00 -28.52 -12.03
C ALA A 214 -0.85 -28.07 -13.23
N ARG A 215 -0.91 -26.77 -13.50
CA ARG A 215 -1.54 -26.19 -14.70
C ARG A 215 -0.63 -26.22 -15.95
N GLY A 216 0.59 -26.73 -15.85
CA GLY A 216 1.58 -26.75 -16.92
C GLY A 216 2.10 -25.36 -17.28
N LEU A 217 2.08 -24.41 -16.34
CA LEU A 217 2.49 -23.03 -16.55
C LEU A 217 3.91 -22.76 -16.04
N LYS A 218 4.68 -21.97 -16.80
CA LYS A 218 6.04 -21.55 -16.47
C LYS A 218 6.18 -20.03 -16.54
N ALA A 219 6.94 -19.45 -15.60
CA ALA A 219 7.29 -18.05 -15.60
C ALA A 219 8.60 -17.83 -16.37
N MET A 220 8.55 -17.21 -17.55
CA MET A 220 9.67 -16.96 -18.44
C MET A 220 9.99 -15.48 -18.47
N PHE A 221 11.22 -15.11 -18.15
CA PHE A 221 11.71 -13.74 -18.20
C PHE A 221 12.48 -13.50 -19.51
N ASP A 222 12.07 -12.51 -20.26
CA ASP A 222 12.76 -12.06 -21.48
C ASP A 222 13.76 -10.96 -21.10
N ILE A 223 15.03 -11.29 -21.15
CA ILE A 223 16.15 -10.46 -20.71
C ILE A 223 17.03 -10.13 -21.92
N PRO A 224 17.16 -8.87 -22.32
CA PRO A 224 18.11 -8.48 -23.36
C PRO A 224 19.56 -8.57 -22.85
N ASP A 225 20.45 -9.05 -23.67
CA ASP A 225 21.89 -9.03 -23.41
C ASP A 225 22.55 -7.74 -23.95
N VAL A 226 23.86 -7.59 -23.73
CA VAL A 226 24.62 -6.40 -24.17
C VAL A 226 24.56 -6.15 -25.68
N SER A 227 24.26 -7.15 -26.51
CA SER A 227 24.07 -7.00 -27.95
C SER A 227 22.64 -6.58 -28.34
N GLY A 228 21.72 -6.59 -27.36
CA GLY A 228 20.29 -6.38 -27.57
C GLY A 228 19.53 -7.65 -27.93
N ALA A 229 20.19 -8.80 -28.03
CA ALA A 229 19.53 -10.07 -28.24
C ALA A 229 18.77 -10.49 -26.97
N VAL A 230 17.51 -10.93 -27.14
CA VAL A 230 16.64 -11.31 -26.00
C VAL A 230 16.77 -12.80 -25.72
N ARG A 231 17.13 -13.15 -24.49
CA ARG A 231 17.11 -14.53 -24.00
C ARG A 231 15.95 -14.75 -23.05
N ALA A 232 15.29 -15.89 -23.16
CA ALA A 232 14.28 -16.33 -22.21
C ALA A 232 14.94 -17.11 -21.08
N VAL A 233 14.67 -16.70 -19.82
CA VAL A 233 15.19 -17.33 -18.61
C VAL A 233 14.01 -17.79 -17.75
N GLU A 234 13.97 -19.06 -17.36
CA GLU A 234 12.93 -19.56 -16.46
C GLU A 234 13.16 -19.01 -15.05
N GLY A 235 12.14 -18.41 -14.46
CA GLY A 235 12.19 -17.86 -13.11
C GLY A 235 11.97 -18.94 -12.06
N THR A 236 12.69 -18.83 -10.93
CA THR A 236 12.43 -19.67 -9.76
C THR A 236 11.18 -19.16 -9.04
N VAL A 237 10.16 -20.03 -8.88
CA VAL A 237 8.93 -19.69 -8.15
C VAL A 237 9.02 -20.23 -6.73
N THR A 238 9.00 -19.34 -5.75
CA THR A 238 8.90 -19.68 -4.33
C THR A 238 7.60 -19.08 -3.79
N ASP A 239 6.78 -19.90 -3.15
CA ASP A 239 5.42 -19.55 -2.75
C ASP A 239 4.61 -19.03 -3.96
N LYS A 240 4.36 -17.76 -4.02
CA LYS A 240 3.59 -17.09 -5.08
C LYS A 240 4.42 -16.08 -5.86
N ILE A 241 5.75 -16.10 -5.78
CA ILE A 241 6.60 -15.10 -6.41
C ILE A 241 7.66 -15.78 -7.27
N ALA A 242 7.64 -15.47 -8.57
CA ALA A 242 8.73 -15.81 -9.49
C ALA A 242 9.85 -14.78 -9.39
N ARG A 243 11.10 -15.26 -9.40
CA ARG A 243 12.30 -14.42 -9.37
C ARG A 243 13.31 -14.88 -10.39
N VAL A 244 14.01 -13.90 -10.99
CA VAL A 244 15.22 -14.13 -11.78
C VAL A 244 16.30 -13.15 -11.32
N LYS A 245 17.50 -13.66 -11.09
CA LYS A 245 18.66 -12.84 -10.71
C LYS A 245 19.55 -12.65 -11.92
N ILE A 246 19.88 -11.40 -12.25
CA ILE A 246 20.64 -11.01 -13.44
C ILE A 246 21.79 -10.08 -13.04
N GLY A 247 22.99 -10.34 -13.53
CA GLY A 247 24.10 -9.40 -13.39
C GLY A 247 23.85 -8.14 -14.22
N VAL A 248 23.87 -6.97 -13.62
CA VAL A 248 23.56 -5.69 -14.29
C VAL A 248 24.46 -5.47 -15.51
N GLN A 249 25.73 -5.90 -15.44
CA GLN A 249 26.71 -5.76 -16.54
C GLN A 249 26.35 -6.56 -17.80
N THR A 250 25.48 -7.57 -17.70
CA THR A 250 25.04 -8.36 -18.86
C THR A 250 23.88 -7.71 -19.64
N LEU A 251 23.28 -6.64 -19.11
CA LEU A 251 22.22 -5.87 -19.76
C LEU A 251 22.81 -4.78 -20.68
N PRO A 252 22.10 -4.31 -21.70
CA PRO A 252 22.52 -3.17 -22.49
C PRO A 252 22.66 -1.90 -21.66
N LEU A 253 23.61 -1.02 -22.00
CA LEU A 253 23.68 0.32 -21.41
C LEU A 253 22.48 1.16 -21.87
N GLY A 254 21.87 1.91 -20.95
CA GLY A 254 20.65 2.67 -21.20
C GLY A 254 19.40 1.90 -20.76
N GLN A 255 18.28 2.19 -21.41
CA GLN A 255 16.98 1.60 -21.08
C GLN A 255 16.75 0.29 -21.82
N SER A 256 16.29 -0.70 -21.08
CA SER A 256 15.92 -2.02 -21.60
C SER A 256 14.52 -2.41 -21.13
N LYS A 257 13.72 -2.99 -22.02
CA LYS A 257 12.44 -3.59 -21.65
C LYS A 257 12.70 -5.00 -21.13
N ILE A 258 12.37 -5.24 -19.88
CA ILE A 258 12.34 -6.58 -19.27
C ILE A 258 10.90 -7.03 -19.27
N SER A 259 10.63 -8.26 -19.75
CA SER A 259 9.28 -8.83 -19.72
C SER A 259 9.27 -10.13 -18.94
N MET A 260 8.18 -10.43 -18.26
CA MET A 260 7.88 -11.75 -17.70
C MET A 260 6.59 -12.24 -18.34
N ARG A 261 6.66 -13.42 -18.94
CA ARG A 261 5.55 -14.12 -19.58
C ARG A 261 5.23 -15.38 -18.79
N LEU A 262 3.96 -15.59 -18.50
CA LEU A 262 3.44 -16.86 -18.07
C LEU A 262 3.08 -17.65 -19.32
N VAL A 263 3.73 -18.80 -19.55
CA VAL A 263 3.53 -19.62 -20.75
C VAL A 263 3.03 -21.00 -20.39
N ASP A 264 2.20 -21.59 -21.24
CA ASP A 264 1.75 -22.97 -21.12
C ASP A 264 2.78 -23.98 -21.70
N LYS A 265 2.43 -25.27 -21.66
CA LYS A 265 3.27 -26.37 -22.17
C LYS A 265 3.62 -26.23 -23.68
N ASP A 266 2.77 -25.55 -24.45
CA ASP A 266 2.93 -25.32 -25.88
C ASP A 266 3.63 -23.96 -26.16
N THR A 267 4.21 -23.34 -25.12
CA THR A 267 4.87 -22.02 -25.16
C THR A 267 3.97 -20.85 -25.51
N LYS A 268 2.64 -21.03 -25.49
CA LYS A 268 1.68 -19.97 -25.71
C LYS A 268 1.64 -19.05 -24.49
N VAL A 269 1.68 -17.75 -24.72
CA VAL A 269 1.60 -16.74 -23.67
C VAL A 269 0.18 -16.65 -23.13
N VAL A 270 0.02 -16.88 -21.82
CA VAL A 270 -1.25 -16.78 -21.09
C VAL A 270 -1.43 -15.36 -20.55
N GLU A 271 -0.42 -14.85 -19.85
CA GLU A 271 -0.35 -13.48 -19.34
C GLU A 271 1.08 -12.97 -19.39
N TRP A 272 1.26 -11.66 -19.33
CA TRP A 272 2.60 -11.05 -19.28
C TRP A 272 2.60 -9.70 -18.56
N ARG A 273 3.78 -9.32 -18.06
CA ARG A 273 4.08 -7.98 -17.52
C ARG A 273 5.43 -7.54 -18.02
N SER A 274 5.66 -6.23 -18.05
CA SER A 274 6.97 -5.69 -18.37
C SER A 274 7.28 -4.45 -17.54
N LEU A 275 8.56 -4.19 -17.38
CA LEU A 275 9.10 -2.94 -16.83
C LEU A 275 10.20 -2.39 -17.73
N VAL A 276 10.52 -1.13 -17.60
CA VAL A 276 11.70 -0.51 -18.22
C VAL A 276 12.78 -0.40 -17.15
N PHE A 277 13.86 -1.13 -17.35
CA PHE A 277 15.04 -1.10 -16.50
C PHE A 277 16.13 -0.23 -17.12
N SER A 278 16.85 0.54 -16.30
CA SER A 278 17.93 1.41 -16.75
C SER A 278 19.28 0.94 -16.22
N ARG A 279 20.13 0.40 -17.07
CA ARG A 279 21.55 0.28 -16.76
C ARG A 279 22.25 1.60 -17.04
N VAL A 280 22.95 2.15 -16.07
CA VAL A 280 23.67 3.43 -16.17
C VAL A 280 25.16 3.23 -15.84
N GLU A 281 26.03 4.14 -16.26
CA GLU A 281 27.43 4.11 -15.85
C GLU A 281 27.60 4.45 -14.38
N LYS A 282 26.83 5.44 -13.89
CA LYS A 282 26.75 5.87 -12.50
C LYS A 282 25.28 6.11 -12.16
N VAL A 283 24.81 5.56 -11.02
CA VAL A 283 23.47 5.89 -10.50
C VAL A 283 23.37 7.38 -10.23
N PRO A 284 22.22 8.02 -10.50
CA PRO A 284 22.02 9.43 -10.19
C PRO A 284 22.26 9.73 -8.71
N ASP A 285 22.75 10.91 -8.43
CA ASP A 285 22.96 11.40 -7.06
C ASP A 285 21.61 11.87 -6.48
N TRP A 286 20.66 10.92 -6.29
CA TRP A 286 19.37 11.20 -5.67
C TRP A 286 19.54 11.66 -4.21
N LYS A 287 18.77 12.64 -3.79
CA LYS A 287 18.81 13.16 -2.41
C LYS A 287 18.45 12.08 -1.38
N VAL A 288 17.44 11.27 -1.70
CA VAL A 288 17.04 10.10 -0.91
C VAL A 288 16.85 8.91 -1.82
N ARG A 289 17.50 7.81 -1.52
CA ARG A 289 17.35 6.55 -2.27
C ARG A 289 17.48 5.33 -1.35
N VAL A 290 17.10 4.19 -1.87
CA VAL A 290 17.39 2.88 -1.26
C VAL A 290 18.59 2.27 -1.99
N ASP A 291 19.57 1.76 -1.25
CA ASP A 291 20.74 1.11 -1.82
C ASP A 291 20.56 -0.41 -2.00
N GLU A 292 21.58 -1.09 -2.51
CA GLU A 292 21.62 -2.55 -2.74
C GLU A 292 21.53 -3.40 -1.46
N HIS A 293 21.62 -2.77 -0.29
CA HIS A 293 21.46 -3.41 1.03
C HIS A 293 20.10 -3.07 1.67
N ASN A 294 19.18 -2.52 0.89
CA ASN A 294 17.87 -2.02 1.37
C ASN A 294 17.96 -0.95 2.47
N ARG A 295 19.06 -0.19 2.53
CA ARG A 295 19.22 0.94 3.45
C ARG A 295 18.76 2.22 2.76
N PHE A 296 18.10 3.09 3.48
CA PHE A 296 17.93 4.45 3.00
C PHE A 296 19.27 5.18 3.03
N LEU A 297 19.56 5.89 1.95
CA LEU A 297 20.63 6.86 1.89
C LEU A 297 20.01 8.25 1.77
N VAL A 298 20.44 9.16 2.62
CA VAL A 298 20.08 10.58 2.56
C VAL A 298 21.36 11.36 2.23
N GLU A 299 21.38 12.05 1.08
CA GLU A 299 22.58 12.73 0.60
C GLU A 299 23.81 11.82 0.58
N GLY A 300 23.61 10.57 0.15
CA GLY A 300 24.64 9.54 0.07
C GLY A 300 25.03 8.86 1.39
N LYS A 301 24.51 9.29 2.54
CA LYS A 301 24.81 8.71 3.85
C LYS A 301 23.73 7.75 4.31
N PRO A 302 24.08 6.56 4.85
CA PRO A 302 23.12 5.62 5.40
C PRO A 302 22.26 6.26 6.50
N PHE A 303 20.94 6.04 6.41
CA PHE A 303 19.94 6.63 7.30
C PHE A 303 18.90 5.58 7.68
N PHE A 304 18.71 5.34 8.98
CA PHE A 304 17.64 4.49 9.50
C PHE A 304 16.50 5.41 9.99
N PRO A 305 15.37 5.49 9.27
CA PRO A 305 14.27 6.34 9.71
C PRO A 305 13.63 5.78 10.98
N VAL A 306 13.64 6.58 12.02
CA VAL A 306 12.91 6.40 13.27
C VAL A 306 11.90 7.53 13.35
N GLY A 307 10.73 7.29 12.79
CA GLY A 307 9.71 8.31 12.57
C GLY A 307 8.55 8.25 13.55
N VAL A 308 7.78 9.33 13.58
CA VAL A 308 6.50 9.41 14.30
C VAL A 308 5.46 10.18 13.50
N TYR A 309 4.21 9.69 13.54
CA TYR A 309 3.07 10.35 12.91
C TYR A 309 2.57 11.52 13.73
N LEU A 310 2.24 12.61 13.03
CA LEU A 310 1.76 13.88 13.57
C LEU A 310 0.58 14.39 12.73
N THR A 311 -0.57 14.65 13.35
CA THR A 311 -1.73 15.21 12.62
C THR A 311 -1.63 16.72 12.46
N TYR A 312 -1.25 17.41 13.53
CA TYR A 312 -1.16 18.88 13.59
C TYR A 312 0.21 19.27 14.11
N ILE A 313 0.85 20.23 13.46
CA ILE A 313 2.13 20.82 13.88
C ILE A 313 1.81 22.01 14.78
N THR A 314 1.71 21.78 16.08
CA THR A 314 1.62 22.82 17.10
C THR A 314 3.02 23.13 17.62
N GLU A 315 3.20 24.27 18.30
CA GLU A 315 4.47 24.63 18.91
C GLU A 315 4.96 23.56 19.91
N GLN A 316 4.05 23.07 20.75
CA GLN A 316 4.38 22.02 21.70
C GLN A 316 4.77 20.70 21.01
N ALA A 317 4.06 20.31 19.93
CA ALA A 317 4.41 19.11 19.17
C ALA A 317 5.80 19.26 18.51
N PHE A 318 6.12 20.42 18.00
CA PHE A 318 7.44 20.71 17.45
C PHE A 318 8.53 20.57 18.54
N LEU A 319 8.34 21.16 19.71
CA LEU A 319 9.30 21.08 20.82
C LEU A 319 9.49 19.63 21.32
N ASP A 320 8.39 18.93 21.53
CA ASP A 320 8.43 17.54 21.99
C ASP A 320 9.19 16.64 20.99
N ILE A 321 8.94 16.80 19.69
CA ILE A 321 9.59 15.99 18.65
C ILE A 321 11.06 16.41 18.47
N SER A 322 11.36 17.70 18.52
CA SER A 322 12.74 18.20 18.40
C SER A 322 13.64 17.61 19.48
N ASN A 323 13.13 17.46 20.70
CA ASN A 323 13.83 16.91 21.86
C ASN A 323 13.69 15.37 22.02
N SER A 324 13.12 14.69 21.04
CA SER A 324 12.87 13.24 21.07
C SER A 324 13.92 12.45 20.27
N PRO A 325 14.01 11.12 20.45
CA PRO A 325 14.88 10.26 19.67
C PRO A 325 14.43 10.09 18.20
N PHE A 326 13.25 10.57 17.82
CA PHE A 326 12.77 10.49 16.45
C PHE A 326 13.58 11.40 15.52
N ASN A 327 14.05 10.84 14.39
CA ASN A 327 14.80 11.58 13.37
C ASN A 327 13.98 11.92 12.13
N CYS A 328 12.71 11.45 12.10
CA CYS A 328 11.80 11.67 10.99
C CYS A 328 10.38 11.94 11.51
N VAL A 329 9.60 12.77 10.80
CA VAL A 329 8.20 13.03 11.10
C VAL A 329 7.32 12.80 9.88
N MET A 330 6.17 12.18 10.08
CA MET A 330 5.15 12.04 9.05
C MET A 330 3.96 12.92 9.40
N CYS A 331 3.75 13.96 8.62
CA CYS A 331 2.71 14.95 8.87
C CYS A 331 1.47 14.66 8.03
N TYR A 332 0.32 14.35 8.67
CA TYR A 332 -0.95 14.19 7.96
C TYR A 332 -1.44 15.48 7.32
N ARG A 333 -1.30 16.61 8.02
CA ARG A 333 -1.45 17.93 7.41
C ARG A 333 -0.13 18.38 6.85
N ARG A 334 -0.18 18.89 5.63
CA ARG A 334 1.02 19.39 4.93
C ARG A 334 1.67 20.51 5.75
N PRO A 335 2.95 20.37 6.10
CA PRO A 335 3.68 21.43 6.78
C PRO A 335 3.88 22.64 5.85
N THR A 336 3.90 23.83 6.41
CA THR A 336 4.36 25.03 5.70
C THR A 336 5.86 24.95 5.47
N ARG A 337 6.38 25.79 4.56
CA ARG A 337 7.83 25.87 4.32
C ARG A 337 8.58 26.22 5.61
N GLU A 338 8.10 27.20 6.37
CA GLU A 338 8.67 27.58 7.65
C GLU A 338 8.71 26.40 8.66
N GLN A 339 7.64 25.62 8.74
CA GLN A 339 7.61 24.42 9.60
C GLN A 339 8.63 23.38 9.13
N MET A 340 8.81 23.20 7.83
CA MET A 340 9.84 22.32 7.29
C MET A 340 11.26 22.84 7.57
N ASP A 341 11.50 24.16 7.44
CA ASP A 341 12.78 24.81 7.81
C ASP A 341 13.11 24.55 9.28
N ARG A 342 12.14 24.66 10.16
CA ARG A 342 12.30 24.38 11.60
C ARG A 342 12.64 22.91 11.87
N PHE A 343 11.94 21.95 11.24
CA PHE A 343 12.27 20.53 11.35
C PHE A 343 13.68 20.24 10.82
N HIS A 344 14.05 20.84 9.70
CA HIS A 344 15.40 20.72 9.16
C HIS A 344 16.46 21.22 10.15
N SER A 345 16.27 22.41 10.73
CA SER A 345 17.17 23.00 11.72
C SER A 345 17.28 22.14 12.99
N ALA A 346 16.23 21.40 13.34
CA ALA A 346 16.23 20.43 14.44
C ALA A 346 16.79 19.05 14.03
N GLY A 347 17.38 18.91 12.83
CA GLY A 347 17.93 17.64 12.32
C GLY A 347 16.89 16.58 11.98
N LYS A 348 15.63 16.97 11.76
CA LYS A 348 14.53 16.04 11.46
C LYS A 348 14.22 16.02 9.97
N LYS A 349 13.97 14.83 9.42
CA LYS A 349 13.44 14.67 8.06
C LYS A 349 11.92 14.61 8.08
N VAL A 350 11.29 14.94 6.95
CA VAL A 350 9.82 15.03 6.82
C VAL A 350 9.33 14.10 5.73
N ILE A 351 8.41 13.22 6.07
CA ILE A 351 7.58 12.49 5.12
C ILE A 351 6.36 13.38 4.81
N TYR A 352 6.31 13.89 3.59
CA TYR A 352 5.31 14.88 3.18
C TYR A 352 4.06 14.22 2.63
N SER A 353 2.90 14.49 3.23
CA SER A 353 1.65 13.79 2.92
C SER A 353 0.84 14.48 1.81
N ILE A 354 0.59 13.74 0.74
CA ILE A 354 -0.41 14.06 -0.29
C ILE A 354 -1.46 12.94 -0.42
N LYS A 355 -1.52 12.04 0.56
CA LYS A 355 -2.37 10.84 0.57
C LYS A 355 -3.86 11.10 0.34
N GLY A 356 -4.34 12.25 0.81
CA GLY A 356 -5.75 12.62 0.68
C GLY A 356 -6.08 13.48 -0.54
N VAL A 357 -5.09 13.76 -1.39
CA VAL A 357 -5.25 14.57 -2.59
C VAL A 357 -5.72 13.69 -3.76
N PHE A 358 -6.90 13.13 -3.63
CA PHE A 358 -7.57 12.41 -4.70
C PHE A 358 -8.99 12.94 -4.87
N LEU A 359 -9.38 13.17 -6.10
CA LEU A 359 -10.75 13.56 -6.42
C LEU A 359 -11.74 12.56 -5.81
N GLY A 360 -12.64 13.05 -4.98
CA GLY A 360 -13.60 12.20 -4.27
C GLY A 360 -13.27 11.98 -2.79
N GLN A 361 -12.03 12.19 -2.34
CA GLN A 361 -11.66 12.08 -0.94
C GLN A 361 -12.12 13.29 -0.11
N GLU A 362 -12.37 13.08 1.18
CA GLU A 362 -12.85 14.14 2.09
C GLU A 362 -11.84 15.27 2.26
N SER A 363 -10.55 14.91 2.31
CA SER A 363 -9.42 15.83 2.47
C SER A 363 -8.91 16.41 1.13
N CYS A 364 -9.59 16.11 0.02
CA CYS A 364 -9.22 16.65 -1.30
C CYS A 364 -9.38 18.18 -1.30
N PRO A 365 -8.38 18.93 -1.77
CA PRO A 365 -8.48 20.38 -1.96
C PRO A 365 -9.72 20.76 -2.78
N LYS A 366 -10.36 21.88 -2.42
CA LYS A 366 -11.62 22.31 -3.04
C LYS A 366 -11.47 22.71 -4.51
N GLU A 367 -10.31 23.20 -4.88
CA GLU A 367 -9.92 23.59 -6.22
C GLU A 367 -9.79 22.42 -7.18
N ILE A 368 -9.68 21.19 -6.66
CA ILE A 368 -9.68 19.96 -7.45
C ILE A 368 -11.11 19.57 -7.77
N VAL A 369 -11.51 19.77 -9.02
CA VAL A 369 -12.86 19.51 -9.51
C VAL A 369 -12.93 18.35 -10.51
N ASP A 370 -11.79 17.97 -11.11
CA ASP A 370 -11.64 16.88 -12.07
C ASP A 370 -10.24 16.26 -12.01
N GLU A 371 -9.96 15.25 -12.83
CA GLU A 371 -8.67 14.56 -12.88
C GLU A 371 -7.53 15.45 -13.42
N LYS A 372 -7.86 16.42 -14.27
CA LYS A 372 -6.88 17.37 -14.81
C LYS A 372 -6.39 18.29 -13.70
N THR A 373 -7.30 18.92 -12.97
CA THR A 373 -6.99 19.80 -11.85
C THR A 373 -6.34 19.05 -10.69
N GLU A 374 -6.67 17.75 -10.48
CA GLU A 374 -5.97 16.89 -9.53
C GLU A 374 -4.48 16.73 -9.91
N ARG A 375 -4.22 16.40 -11.17
CA ARG A 375 -2.85 16.27 -11.68
C ARG A 375 -2.07 17.58 -11.57
N GLU A 376 -2.62 18.68 -12.06
CA GLU A 376 -1.99 20.01 -12.03
C GLU A 376 -1.68 20.45 -10.58
N TRP A 377 -2.60 20.18 -9.66
CA TRP A 377 -2.39 20.47 -8.25
C TRP A 377 -1.21 19.68 -7.66
N VAL A 378 -1.16 18.36 -7.93
CA VAL A 378 -0.06 17.51 -7.43
C VAL A 378 1.28 17.93 -8.04
N GLU A 379 1.34 18.21 -9.34
CA GLU A 379 2.56 18.71 -10.00
C GLU A 379 3.05 20.02 -9.38
N SER A 380 2.12 20.94 -9.12
CA SER A 380 2.43 22.22 -8.47
C SER A 380 2.97 22.03 -7.05
N GLU A 381 2.34 21.17 -6.25
CA GLU A 381 2.74 20.91 -4.87
C GLU A 381 4.11 20.22 -4.79
N VAL A 382 4.34 19.22 -5.65
CA VAL A 382 5.64 18.56 -5.74
C VAL A 382 6.74 19.56 -6.10
N LYS A 383 6.51 20.42 -7.08
CA LYS A 383 7.50 21.48 -7.47
C LYS A 383 7.84 22.43 -6.34
N LYS A 384 6.88 22.76 -5.46
CA LYS A 384 7.11 23.65 -4.31
C LYS A 384 8.01 23.05 -3.25
N VAL A 385 7.92 21.72 -3.05
CA VAL A 385 8.48 21.03 -1.87
C VAL A 385 9.71 20.21 -2.18
N LYS A 386 9.87 19.67 -3.39
CA LYS A 386 10.90 18.69 -3.77
C LYS A 386 12.35 19.11 -3.51
N ASP A 387 12.62 20.42 -3.50
CA ASP A 387 13.97 20.94 -3.25
C ASP A 387 14.26 21.24 -1.78
N HIS A 388 13.28 20.98 -0.89
CA HIS A 388 13.45 21.28 0.53
C HIS A 388 14.34 20.24 1.21
N PRO A 389 15.40 20.63 1.96
CA PRO A 389 16.37 19.68 2.54
C PRO A 389 15.79 18.78 3.64
N ALA A 390 14.66 19.15 4.24
CA ALA A 390 13.96 18.28 5.19
C ALA A 390 13.19 17.15 4.51
N LEU A 391 12.87 17.25 3.22
CA LEU A 391 12.05 16.22 2.55
C LEU A 391 12.77 14.87 2.54
N PHE A 392 12.06 13.84 2.98
CA PHE A 392 12.54 12.44 2.98
C PHE A 392 11.78 11.57 1.96
N ALA A 393 10.46 11.65 1.99
CA ALA A 393 9.61 10.83 1.13
C ALA A 393 8.23 11.49 0.92
N TRP A 394 7.54 11.06 -0.14
CA TRP A 394 6.17 11.44 -0.45
C TRP A 394 5.19 10.39 0.05
N TYR A 395 4.34 10.72 1.02
CA TYR A 395 3.27 9.84 1.49
C TYR A 395 2.06 9.95 0.57
N ILE A 396 1.87 8.94 -0.29
CA ILE A 396 0.90 8.99 -1.39
C ILE A 396 -0.37 8.18 -1.14
N ASN A 397 -0.37 7.28 -0.17
CA ASN A 397 -1.52 6.43 0.17
C ASN A 397 -1.54 6.05 1.65
N ASP A 398 -2.76 5.96 2.19
CA ASP A 398 -3.08 5.53 3.54
C ASP A 398 -4.29 4.59 3.48
N GLU A 399 -4.00 3.28 3.40
CA GLU A 399 -4.98 2.20 3.47
C GLU A 399 -6.03 2.13 2.33
N PHE A 400 -5.81 2.75 1.18
CA PHE A 400 -6.77 2.60 0.08
C PHE A 400 -6.80 1.17 -0.43
N GLY A 401 -8.02 0.64 -0.59
CA GLY A 401 -8.27 -0.73 -1.04
C GLY A 401 -7.88 -1.00 -2.50
N PRO A 402 -7.93 -2.28 -2.95
CA PRO A 402 -7.47 -2.69 -4.29
C PRO A 402 -8.14 -1.96 -5.46
N THR A 403 -9.37 -1.47 -5.29
CA THR A 403 -10.07 -0.67 -6.31
C THR A 403 -9.35 0.66 -6.65
N TRP A 404 -8.33 1.04 -5.87
CA TRP A 404 -7.55 2.26 -6.08
C TRP A 404 -6.22 2.04 -6.79
N ILE A 405 -5.82 0.79 -7.04
CA ILE A 405 -4.49 0.42 -7.56
C ILE A 405 -4.13 1.22 -8.81
N ASP A 406 -5.01 1.33 -9.79
CA ASP A 406 -4.74 2.07 -11.04
C ASP A 406 -4.50 3.56 -10.79
N ARG A 407 -5.26 4.17 -9.87
CA ARG A 407 -5.06 5.58 -9.49
C ARG A 407 -3.79 5.78 -8.67
N LEU A 408 -3.47 4.83 -7.80
CA LEU A 408 -2.24 4.85 -7.01
C LEU A 408 -1.02 4.70 -7.91
N LYS A 409 -1.07 3.82 -8.92
CA LYS A 409 -0.02 3.70 -9.93
C LYS A 409 0.21 5.03 -10.67
N LYS A 410 -0.85 5.64 -11.19
CA LYS A 410 -0.77 6.96 -11.85
C LYS A 410 -0.20 8.05 -10.92
N ARG A 411 -0.56 8.00 -9.61
CA ARG A 411 -0.04 8.93 -8.61
C ARG A 411 1.45 8.71 -8.34
N HIS A 412 1.87 7.47 -8.15
CA HIS A 412 3.28 7.10 -7.99
C HIS A 412 4.11 7.58 -9.20
N GLU A 413 3.68 7.27 -10.41
CA GLU A 413 4.34 7.69 -11.67
C GLU A 413 4.41 9.22 -11.80
N LEU A 414 3.32 9.93 -11.45
CA LEU A 414 3.26 11.39 -11.51
C LEU A 414 4.24 12.05 -10.53
N VAL A 415 4.26 11.59 -9.28
CA VAL A 415 5.18 12.10 -8.25
C VAL A 415 6.62 11.79 -8.63
N SER A 416 6.92 10.54 -9.01
CA SER A 416 8.27 10.09 -9.36
C SER A 416 8.85 10.81 -10.56
N ARG A 417 8.01 11.21 -11.54
CA ARG A 417 8.43 12.00 -12.70
C ARG A 417 8.76 13.44 -12.35
N ASN A 418 7.98 14.05 -11.45
CA ASN A 418 8.17 15.45 -11.05
C ASN A 418 9.24 15.62 -9.96
N ASP A 419 9.49 14.58 -9.18
CA ASP A 419 10.55 14.49 -8.17
C ASP A 419 11.25 13.13 -8.24
N PRO A 420 12.31 13.01 -9.03
CA PRO A 420 13.11 11.78 -9.07
C PRO A 420 13.97 11.59 -7.81
N ASP A 421 14.17 12.62 -7.01
CA ASP A 421 15.12 12.66 -5.90
C ASP A 421 14.59 12.05 -4.60
N HIS A 422 13.27 11.87 -4.45
CA HIS A 422 12.67 11.36 -3.22
C HIS A 422 11.71 10.21 -3.49
N PRO A 423 11.74 9.15 -2.67
CA PRO A 423 10.87 7.99 -2.85
C PRO A 423 9.42 8.31 -2.50
N THR A 424 8.50 7.55 -3.10
CA THR A 424 7.11 7.48 -2.67
C THR A 424 6.93 6.41 -1.61
N PHE A 425 6.11 6.70 -0.61
CA PHE A 425 5.78 5.81 0.50
C PHE A 425 4.27 5.60 0.60
N MET A 426 3.85 4.35 0.86
CA MET A 426 2.46 4.02 1.15
C MET A 426 2.32 3.07 2.33
N VAL A 427 1.18 3.13 3.00
CA VAL A 427 0.80 2.22 4.08
C VAL A 427 -0.47 1.47 3.71
N LEU A 428 -0.49 0.17 4.02
CA LEU A 428 -1.58 -0.75 3.76
C LEU A 428 -1.87 -1.61 4.99
N TYR A 429 -3.16 -1.96 5.19
CA TYR A 429 -3.57 -3.01 6.14
C TYR A 429 -4.12 -4.25 5.43
N GLN A 430 -4.25 -4.21 4.11
CA GLN A 430 -4.82 -5.28 3.29
C GLN A 430 -3.79 -6.40 3.03
N MET A 431 -3.41 -7.13 4.07
CA MET A 431 -2.32 -8.11 4.06
C MET A 431 -2.44 -9.22 2.99
N ASN A 432 -3.64 -9.51 2.50
CA ASN A 432 -3.85 -10.51 1.47
C ASN A 432 -3.74 -9.96 0.04
N HIS A 433 -3.51 -8.64 -0.10
CA HIS A 433 -3.48 -7.95 -1.38
C HIS A 433 -2.15 -7.21 -1.63
N LEU A 434 -1.14 -7.32 -0.75
CA LEU A 434 0.09 -6.52 -0.83
C LEU A 434 0.77 -6.61 -2.20
N THR A 435 0.85 -7.81 -2.78
CA THR A 435 1.48 -8.04 -4.08
C THR A 435 0.71 -7.42 -5.26
N GLU A 436 -0.59 -7.16 -5.10
CA GLU A 436 -1.40 -6.48 -6.13
C GLU A 436 -0.98 -5.01 -6.30
N TYR A 437 -0.41 -4.40 -5.25
CA TYR A 437 0.10 -3.02 -5.28
C TYR A 437 1.53 -2.89 -5.82
N ALA A 438 2.18 -3.99 -6.23
CA ALA A 438 3.50 -3.94 -6.82
C ALA A 438 3.57 -2.95 -7.99
N GLY A 439 4.58 -2.07 -8.00
CA GLY A 439 4.74 -1.00 -8.99
C GLY A 439 3.91 0.26 -8.73
N THR A 440 3.37 0.43 -7.51
CA THR A 440 2.64 1.64 -7.10
C THR A 440 3.36 2.44 -6.02
N TYR A 441 4.57 2.04 -5.64
CA TYR A 441 5.38 2.65 -4.57
C TYR A 441 6.87 2.36 -4.74
N ASP A 442 7.71 3.17 -4.08
CA ASP A 442 9.13 2.88 -3.84
C ASP A 442 9.35 2.24 -2.46
N VAL A 443 8.52 2.61 -1.46
CA VAL A 443 8.60 2.13 -0.07
C VAL A 443 7.23 1.68 0.39
N LEU A 444 7.16 0.49 1.00
CA LEU A 444 5.93 -0.07 1.53
C LEU A 444 5.96 -0.10 3.07
N GLY A 445 4.84 0.19 3.70
CA GLY A 445 4.61 -0.06 5.12
C GLY A 445 3.29 -0.77 5.35
N THR A 446 3.17 -1.40 6.51
CA THR A 446 1.90 -1.85 7.06
C THR A 446 1.80 -1.41 8.52
N ASP A 447 0.60 -1.39 9.07
CA ASP A 447 0.28 -0.78 10.35
C ASP A 447 -0.39 -1.77 11.31
N PRO A 448 0.37 -2.74 11.85
CA PRO A 448 -0.13 -3.72 12.81
C PRO A 448 -0.41 -3.08 14.17
N TYR A 449 -1.69 -3.04 14.57
CA TYR A 449 -2.16 -2.49 15.85
C TYR A 449 -2.80 -3.59 16.71
N PRO A 450 -2.01 -4.43 17.41
CA PRO A 450 -2.54 -5.57 18.17
C PRO A 450 -3.12 -5.21 19.53
N VAL A 451 -2.61 -4.16 20.21
CA VAL A 451 -2.94 -3.86 21.60
C VAL A 451 -4.26 -3.12 21.72
N GLY A 452 -5.14 -3.55 22.63
CA GLY A 452 -6.43 -2.92 22.88
C GLY A 452 -7.48 -3.17 21.81
N SER A 453 -7.23 -4.03 20.80
CA SER A 453 -8.22 -4.35 19.78
C SER A 453 -9.28 -5.30 20.31
N ARG A 454 -10.55 -5.13 19.86
CA ARG A 454 -11.66 -6.04 20.21
C ARG A 454 -11.40 -7.50 19.86
N ASN A 455 -10.62 -7.75 18.83
CA ASN A 455 -10.32 -9.09 18.33
C ASN A 455 -9.16 -9.78 19.07
N ARG A 456 -8.64 -9.20 20.16
CA ARG A 456 -7.51 -9.73 20.95
C ARG A 456 -6.41 -10.33 20.07
N ARG A 457 -5.90 -9.55 19.16
CA ARG A 457 -4.81 -9.99 18.27
C ARG A 457 -3.55 -10.21 19.11
N PRO A 458 -2.79 -11.29 18.86
CA PRO A 458 -1.53 -11.50 19.56
C PRO A 458 -0.53 -10.40 19.21
N ILE A 459 0.35 -10.05 20.14
CA ILE A 459 1.38 -9.03 19.89
C ILE A 459 2.34 -9.45 18.76
N SER A 460 2.52 -10.76 18.54
CA SER A 460 3.28 -11.35 17.42
C SER A 460 2.68 -11.05 16.02
N MET A 461 1.49 -10.45 15.97
CA MET A 461 0.96 -9.89 14.73
C MET A 461 1.93 -8.89 14.07
N VAL A 462 2.71 -8.17 14.86
CA VAL A 462 3.68 -7.18 14.34
C VAL A 462 4.79 -7.89 13.54
N GLU A 463 5.31 -8.99 14.08
CA GLU A 463 6.26 -9.86 13.36
C GLU A 463 5.66 -10.41 12.06
N ASP A 464 4.49 -11.08 12.16
CA ASP A 464 3.85 -11.70 11.00
C ASP A 464 3.60 -10.68 9.88
N TRP A 465 3.07 -9.51 10.22
CA TRP A 465 2.82 -8.46 9.23
C TRP A 465 4.12 -7.91 8.64
N THR A 466 5.13 -7.65 9.46
CA THR A 466 6.41 -7.13 8.98
C THR A 466 7.11 -8.12 8.06
N ARG A 467 7.19 -9.40 8.45
CA ARG A 467 7.81 -10.46 7.65
C ARG A 467 7.07 -10.65 6.31
N ARG A 468 5.74 -10.65 6.33
CA ARG A 468 4.92 -10.72 5.12
C ARG A 468 5.11 -9.47 4.24
N THR A 469 5.13 -8.29 4.82
CA THR A 469 5.40 -7.04 4.09
C THR A 469 6.76 -7.09 3.41
N SER A 470 7.81 -7.51 4.12
CA SER A 470 9.16 -7.64 3.56
C SER A 470 9.24 -8.63 2.40
N ARG A 471 8.53 -9.78 2.52
CA ARG A 471 8.43 -10.76 1.44
C ARG A 471 7.68 -10.22 0.22
N ASP A 472 6.51 -9.62 0.45
CA ASP A 472 5.53 -9.23 -0.57
C ASP A 472 5.89 -7.87 -1.22
N ALA A 473 6.78 -7.08 -0.59
CA ALA A 473 7.41 -5.91 -1.18
C ALA A 473 8.44 -6.26 -2.28
N MET A 474 8.79 -7.55 -2.42
CA MET A 474 9.64 -8.09 -3.50
C MET A 474 10.95 -7.31 -3.69
N GLY A 475 11.65 -7.01 -2.58
CA GLY A 475 12.94 -6.31 -2.56
C GLY A 475 12.84 -4.79 -2.41
N LYS A 476 11.65 -4.19 -2.40
CA LYS A 476 11.50 -2.77 -2.04
C LYS A 476 11.64 -2.58 -0.53
N ALA A 477 12.12 -1.39 -0.11
CA ALA A 477 12.29 -1.06 1.29
C ALA A 477 10.98 -1.05 2.08
N VAL A 478 11.05 -1.43 3.35
CA VAL A 478 9.91 -1.48 4.26
C VAL A 478 10.08 -0.44 5.38
N LEU A 479 9.13 0.49 5.47
CA LEU A 479 8.99 1.46 6.56
C LEU A 479 7.72 1.12 7.35
N GLN A 480 7.89 0.35 8.45
CA GLN A 480 6.78 -0.22 9.21
C GLN A 480 6.15 0.80 10.17
N VAL A 481 4.85 0.63 10.46
CA VAL A 481 4.09 1.60 11.27
C VAL A 481 3.57 0.93 12.56
N PRO A 482 4.43 0.75 13.59
CA PRO A 482 4.02 0.15 14.85
C PRO A 482 3.14 1.06 15.70
N GLN A 483 2.32 0.44 16.55
CA GLN A 483 1.37 1.08 17.45
C GLN A 483 2.07 1.73 18.67
N ILE A 484 1.71 2.98 18.97
CA ILE A 484 2.05 3.63 20.25
C ILE A 484 0.81 4.22 20.95
N PHE A 485 -0.36 4.19 20.32
CA PHE A 485 -1.60 4.80 20.77
C PHE A 485 -2.58 3.77 21.38
N ASP A 486 -3.54 4.27 22.15
CA ASP A 486 -4.67 3.47 22.63
C ASP A 486 -5.73 3.33 21.52
N ASN A 487 -5.84 2.13 20.95
CA ASN A 487 -6.76 1.83 19.85
C ASN A 487 -8.24 1.99 20.26
N GLU A 488 -8.57 1.69 21.50
CA GLU A 488 -9.94 1.81 22.00
C GLU A 488 -10.35 3.26 22.20
N VAL A 489 -9.45 4.11 22.72
CA VAL A 489 -9.68 5.55 22.81
C VAL A 489 -9.85 6.18 21.44
N GLN A 490 -9.03 5.79 20.47
CA GLN A 490 -9.14 6.31 19.10
C GLN A 490 -10.47 5.96 18.44
N ASN A 491 -11.01 4.77 18.72
CA ASN A 491 -12.27 4.27 18.17
C ASN A 491 -13.48 4.52 19.08
N ASN A 492 -13.33 5.28 20.19
CA ASN A 492 -14.35 5.53 21.20
C ASN A 492 -14.91 4.24 21.83
N LEU A 493 -14.05 3.28 22.10
CA LEU A 493 -14.38 1.98 22.70
C LEU A 493 -13.91 1.93 24.17
N PHE A 494 -14.72 1.34 25.04
CA PHE A 494 -14.40 1.13 26.46
C PHE A 494 -14.55 -0.35 26.84
N PRO A 495 -13.73 -0.88 27.77
CA PRO A 495 -12.59 -0.26 28.47
C PRO A 495 -11.39 -0.05 27.53
N THR A 496 -10.57 0.96 27.81
CA THR A 496 -9.38 1.30 27.07
C THR A 496 -8.14 0.60 27.63
N LYS A 497 -7.24 0.14 26.74
CA LYS A 497 -5.94 -0.40 27.11
C LYS A 497 -4.88 0.19 26.17
N ALA A 498 -4.08 1.11 26.69
CA ALA A 498 -2.90 1.61 25.98
C ALA A 498 -1.77 0.57 26.00
N PRO A 499 -0.91 0.50 24.96
CA PRO A 499 0.30 -0.31 25.03
C PRO A 499 1.19 0.15 26.20
N THR A 500 1.72 -0.78 26.97
CA THR A 500 2.76 -0.52 27.97
C THR A 500 4.09 -0.18 27.31
N GLU A 501 5.05 0.38 28.05
CA GLU A 501 6.39 0.63 27.54
C GLU A 501 7.06 -0.67 27.02
N ALA A 502 6.88 -1.79 27.71
CA ALA A 502 7.38 -3.10 27.29
C ALA A 502 6.73 -3.55 25.96
N GLU A 503 5.41 -3.37 25.81
CA GLU A 503 4.71 -3.69 24.54
C GLU A 503 5.18 -2.76 23.39
N VAL A 504 5.36 -1.46 23.64
CA VAL A 504 5.90 -0.51 22.64
C VAL A 504 7.31 -0.91 22.21
N LYS A 505 8.21 -1.19 23.16
CA LYS A 505 9.57 -1.64 22.90
C LYS A 505 9.57 -2.96 22.11
N ASN A 506 8.75 -3.91 22.53
CA ASN A 506 8.65 -5.22 21.88
C ASN A 506 8.15 -5.09 20.43
N MET A 507 7.09 -4.34 20.16
CA MET A 507 6.58 -4.10 18.81
C MET A 507 7.61 -3.41 17.90
N LEU A 508 8.36 -2.44 18.42
CA LEU A 508 9.44 -1.78 17.71
C LEU A 508 10.51 -2.80 17.25
N TRP A 509 10.97 -3.64 18.19
CA TRP A 509 12.00 -4.63 17.87
C TRP A 509 11.50 -5.78 17.00
N GLN A 510 10.23 -6.15 17.11
CA GLN A 510 9.62 -7.06 16.14
C GLN A 510 9.72 -6.52 14.72
N CYS A 511 9.42 -5.23 14.49
CA CYS A 511 9.56 -4.61 13.16
C CYS A 511 11.00 -4.72 12.64
N ILE A 512 11.99 -4.35 13.47
CA ILE A 512 13.41 -4.30 13.10
C ILE A 512 13.96 -5.71 12.80
N VAL A 513 13.72 -6.66 13.71
CA VAL A 513 14.22 -8.03 13.60
C VAL A 513 13.57 -8.77 12.42
N SER A 514 12.30 -8.47 12.11
CA SER A 514 11.56 -9.09 11.00
C SER A 514 11.80 -8.43 9.63
N GLY A 515 12.71 -7.45 9.53
CA GLY A 515 13.22 -6.96 8.25
C GLY A 515 12.74 -5.57 7.83
N ALA A 516 12.15 -4.78 8.71
CA ALA A 516 11.89 -3.38 8.42
C ALA A 516 13.20 -2.59 8.27
N ASN A 517 13.26 -1.73 7.26
CA ASN A 517 14.38 -0.84 6.97
C ASN A 517 14.25 0.52 7.67
N GLY A 518 13.15 0.69 8.41
CA GLY A 518 12.83 1.83 9.24
C GLY A 518 11.46 1.66 9.89
N VAL A 519 11.13 2.55 10.81
CA VAL A 519 9.87 2.54 11.54
C VAL A 519 9.30 3.95 11.63
N CYS A 520 7.95 4.07 11.62
CA CYS A 520 7.25 5.33 11.79
C CYS A 520 6.05 5.14 12.73
N ALA A 521 6.21 5.42 14.01
CA ALA A 521 5.23 5.14 15.06
C ALA A 521 3.91 5.89 14.89
N PHE A 522 2.78 5.21 14.96
CA PHE A 522 1.46 5.84 14.97
C PHE A 522 0.91 5.92 16.39
N SER A 523 0.60 7.08 17.00
CA SER A 523 0.89 8.43 16.54
C SER A 523 1.02 9.37 17.76
N TYR A 524 1.87 10.37 17.67
CA TYR A 524 2.02 11.42 18.68
C TYR A 524 0.68 12.09 19.02
N THR A 525 -0.08 12.48 17.99
CA THR A 525 -1.36 13.18 18.20
C THR A 525 -2.38 12.30 18.95
N SER A 526 -2.38 11.00 18.73
CA SER A 526 -3.30 10.08 19.41
C SER A 526 -2.94 9.86 20.89
N LEU A 527 -1.66 10.04 21.27
CA LEU A 527 -1.25 10.05 22.67
C LEU A 527 -1.77 11.27 23.45
N ARG A 528 -1.96 12.41 22.76
CA ARG A 528 -2.48 13.67 23.36
C ARG A 528 -3.99 13.68 23.59
N ARG A 529 -4.70 12.60 23.36
CA ARG A 529 -6.13 12.52 23.67
C ARG A 529 -6.35 12.66 25.18
N LYS A 530 -7.45 13.35 25.54
CA LYS A 530 -7.84 13.72 26.91
C LYS A 530 -8.26 12.51 27.76
N ASP A 531 -7.46 11.46 27.81
CA ASP A 531 -7.66 10.42 28.80
C ASP A 531 -6.98 10.84 30.10
N LYS A 532 -7.80 11.20 31.10
CA LYS A 532 -7.32 11.61 32.43
C LYS A 532 -6.61 10.50 33.20
N LYS A 533 -6.79 9.23 32.78
CA LYS A 533 -6.19 8.07 33.43
C LYS A 533 -4.74 7.81 32.98
N ASP A 534 -4.35 8.31 31.81
CA ASP A 534 -3.05 8.05 31.21
C ASP A 534 -2.50 9.33 30.60
N PRO A 535 -1.82 10.18 31.40
CA PRO A 535 -1.36 11.49 30.99
C PRO A 535 -0.32 11.39 29.87
N PHE A 536 -0.44 12.31 28.90
CA PHE A 536 0.41 12.38 27.73
C PHE A 536 1.91 12.37 28.07
N GLU A 537 2.33 13.14 29.07
CA GLU A 537 3.72 13.32 29.46
C GLU A 537 4.37 11.99 29.84
N ARG A 538 3.66 11.16 30.62
CA ARG A 538 4.14 9.82 30.99
C ARG A 538 4.24 8.92 29.77
N ARG A 539 3.18 8.87 28.96
CA ARG A 539 3.14 8.05 27.75
C ARG A 539 4.21 8.44 26.73
N TRP A 540 4.40 9.74 26.54
CA TRP A 540 5.44 10.23 25.62
C TRP A 540 6.84 9.88 26.13
N ALA A 541 7.09 10.02 27.44
CA ALA A 541 8.37 9.61 28.03
C ALA A 541 8.65 8.10 27.88
N GLU A 542 7.64 7.24 28.07
CA GLU A 542 7.75 5.79 27.84
C GLU A 542 8.10 5.47 26.36
N VAL A 543 7.42 6.10 25.42
CA VAL A 543 7.71 5.97 24.00
C VAL A 543 9.13 6.46 23.68
N CYS A 544 9.52 7.61 24.19
CA CYS A 544 10.87 8.15 23.97
C CYS A 544 11.97 7.24 24.55
N ARG A 545 11.76 6.59 25.69
CA ARG A 545 12.73 5.61 26.25
C ARG A 545 12.85 4.39 25.35
N ALA A 546 11.73 3.80 24.93
CA ALA A 546 11.73 2.62 24.06
C ALA A 546 12.43 2.90 22.72
N TYR A 547 12.13 4.00 22.07
CA TYR A 547 12.73 4.38 20.79
C TYR A 547 14.18 4.89 20.95
N GLY A 548 14.49 5.60 22.03
CA GLY A 548 15.84 6.06 22.36
C GLY A 548 16.83 4.93 22.58
N GLU A 549 16.36 3.78 23.08
CA GLU A 549 17.20 2.57 23.16
C GLU A 549 17.56 2.07 21.76
N ALA A 550 16.58 1.99 20.83
CA ALA A 550 16.84 1.49 19.48
C ALA A 550 17.78 2.41 18.69
N VAL A 551 17.72 3.72 18.89
CA VAL A 551 18.60 4.69 18.21
C VAL A 551 20.08 4.42 18.50
N LYS A 552 20.42 3.88 19.66
CA LYS A 552 21.82 3.50 20.01
C LYS A 552 22.42 2.45 19.08
N TYR A 553 21.56 1.61 18.47
CA TYR A 553 21.99 0.51 17.59
C TYR A 553 21.89 0.86 16.10
N ILE A 554 21.53 2.09 15.73
CA ILE A 554 21.45 2.50 14.32
C ILE A 554 22.72 2.18 13.53
N PRO A 555 23.95 2.39 14.03
CA PRO A 555 25.17 2.01 13.29
C PRO A 555 25.23 0.51 12.98
N VAL A 556 24.80 -0.34 13.91
CA VAL A 556 24.72 -1.79 13.70
C VAL A 556 23.65 -2.15 12.69
N LEU A 557 22.45 -1.56 12.79
CA LEU A 557 21.32 -1.80 11.88
C LEU A 557 21.60 -1.35 10.44
N LEU A 558 22.47 -0.35 10.26
CA LEU A 558 22.90 0.16 8.97
C LEU A 558 24.13 -0.56 8.39
N SER A 559 24.64 -1.59 9.06
CA SER A 559 25.79 -2.34 8.54
C SER A 559 25.42 -3.06 7.24
N ALA A 560 26.31 -2.96 6.25
CA ALA A 560 26.24 -3.70 4.99
C ALA A 560 27.03 -5.02 5.03
N GLN A 561 27.66 -5.35 6.15
CA GLN A 561 28.42 -6.58 6.29
C GLN A 561 27.50 -7.79 6.30
N LYS A 562 27.91 -8.87 5.63
CA LYS A 562 27.17 -10.13 5.65
C LYS A 562 27.08 -10.65 7.09
N ALA A 563 25.86 -10.77 7.59
CA ALA A 563 25.59 -11.28 8.93
C ALA A 563 25.51 -12.81 8.93
N PRO A 564 25.88 -13.49 10.05
CA PRO A 564 25.69 -14.92 10.19
C PRO A 564 24.20 -15.28 10.24
N LYS A 565 23.87 -16.49 9.82
CA LYS A 565 22.53 -17.03 9.98
C LYS A 565 22.24 -17.32 11.45
N VAL A 566 20.97 -17.21 11.82
CA VAL A 566 20.47 -17.49 13.17
C VAL A 566 19.45 -18.62 13.09
N SER A 567 19.54 -19.59 14.01
CA SER A 567 18.63 -20.75 14.07
C SER A 567 18.40 -21.21 15.51
N GLY A 568 17.46 -22.15 15.71
CA GLY A 568 17.15 -22.68 17.02
C GLY A 568 16.20 -21.84 17.86
N MET A 569 15.51 -20.85 17.27
CA MET A 569 14.50 -20.07 17.99
C MET A 569 13.30 -20.93 18.34
N PRO A 570 12.87 -20.98 19.62
CA PRO A 570 11.63 -21.63 20.01
C PRO A 570 10.41 -20.82 19.55
N GLN A 571 9.25 -21.44 19.61
CA GLN A 571 8.00 -20.74 19.33
C GLN A 571 7.85 -19.49 20.21
N GLY A 572 7.45 -18.36 19.62
CA GLY A 572 7.30 -17.09 20.33
C GLY A 572 8.58 -16.26 20.45
N VAL A 573 9.70 -16.74 19.93
CA VAL A 573 10.96 -16.00 19.88
C VAL A 573 11.38 -15.75 18.44
N ILE A 574 11.81 -14.54 18.14
CA ILE A 574 12.49 -14.20 16.89
C ILE A 574 13.88 -13.66 17.18
N ALA A 575 14.80 -13.88 16.27
CA ALA A 575 16.14 -13.37 16.37
C ALA A 575 16.73 -13.01 15.01
N LYS A 576 17.65 -12.03 14.99
CA LYS A 576 18.44 -11.64 13.82
C LYS A 576 19.83 -11.23 14.25
N ALA A 577 20.81 -11.64 13.47
CA ALA A 577 22.18 -11.16 13.65
C ALA A 577 22.51 -10.03 12.68
N PHE A 578 23.41 -9.16 13.11
CA PHE A 578 24.05 -8.14 12.28
C PHE A 578 25.56 -8.20 12.55
N ARG A 579 26.38 -8.04 11.49
CA ARG A 579 27.83 -7.91 11.64
C ARG A 579 28.22 -6.45 11.54
N HIS A 580 28.95 -5.94 12.53
CA HIS A 580 29.38 -4.55 12.56
C HIS A 580 30.68 -4.39 13.31
N GLU A 581 31.66 -3.69 12.69
CA GLU A 581 32.98 -3.41 13.27
C GLU A 581 33.69 -4.66 13.90
N GLY A 582 33.73 -5.74 13.12
CA GLY A 582 34.41 -6.98 13.54
C GLY A 582 33.72 -7.72 14.69
N ASN A 583 32.43 -7.52 14.90
CA ASN A 583 31.64 -8.26 15.90
C ASN A 583 30.28 -8.64 15.29
N ASP A 584 29.73 -9.73 15.79
CA ASP A 584 28.37 -10.11 15.55
C ASP A 584 27.46 -9.59 16.67
N TRP A 585 26.30 -9.05 16.29
CA TRP A 585 25.31 -8.54 17.22
C TRP A 585 24.05 -9.37 17.07
N LEU A 586 23.65 -10.06 18.15
CA LEU A 586 22.43 -10.85 18.17
C LEU A 586 21.31 -10.05 18.83
N PHE A 587 20.22 -9.89 18.10
CA PHE A 587 18.99 -9.24 18.54
C PHE A 587 17.92 -10.31 18.69
N THR A 588 17.36 -10.45 19.89
CA THR A 588 16.38 -11.48 20.23
C THR A 588 15.15 -10.85 20.87
N VAL A 589 13.96 -11.29 20.49
CA VAL A 589 12.69 -10.76 20.97
C VAL A 589 11.76 -11.89 21.39
N ASN A 590 11.30 -11.87 22.63
CA ASN A 590 10.23 -12.72 23.14
C ASN A 590 8.88 -12.06 22.85
N MET A 591 8.11 -12.61 21.93
CA MET A 591 6.78 -12.10 21.51
C MET A 591 5.64 -12.67 22.37
N THR A 592 5.93 -13.13 23.60
CA THR A 592 4.94 -13.71 24.49
C THR A 592 4.92 -12.99 25.84
N TYR A 593 3.86 -13.20 26.61
CA TYR A 593 3.73 -12.68 27.98
C TYR A 593 4.27 -13.66 29.04
N GLU A 594 5.01 -14.68 28.61
CA GLU A 594 5.65 -15.67 29.48
C GLU A 594 7.18 -15.56 29.33
N PRO A 595 7.96 -15.87 30.37
CA PRO A 595 9.42 -15.93 30.26
C PRO A 595 9.85 -17.12 29.40
N ILE A 596 10.90 -16.97 28.63
CA ILE A 596 11.44 -18.02 27.76
C ILE A 596 12.96 -18.11 27.93
N ASP A 597 13.46 -19.31 28.26
CA ASP A 597 14.87 -19.66 28.19
C ASP A 597 15.15 -20.42 26.90
N CYS A 598 16.16 -20.00 26.14
CA CYS A 598 16.49 -20.63 24.88
C CYS A 598 17.99 -20.59 24.57
N CYS A 599 18.41 -21.51 23.69
CA CYS A 599 19.73 -21.52 23.10
C CYS A 599 19.61 -21.22 21.61
N ILE A 600 20.20 -20.12 21.17
CA ILE A 600 20.11 -19.64 19.78
C ILE A 600 21.50 -19.85 19.13
N ALA A 601 21.52 -20.60 18.03
CA ALA A 601 22.72 -20.78 17.23
C ALA A 601 22.95 -19.58 16.30
N VAL A 602 24.22 -19.14 16.21
CA VAL A 602 24.66 -18.01 15.36
C VAL A 602 25.82 -18.49 14.49
N GLY A 603 25.61 -18.56 13.16
CA GLY A 603 26.55 -19.23 12.26
C GLY A 603 26.70 -20.72 12.56
N CYS A 604 27.86 -21.31 12.19
CA CYS A 604 28.13 -22.74 12.37
C CYS A 604 28.75 -23.12 13.73
N CYS A 605 29.34 -22.18 14.47
CA CYS A 605 30.20 -22.47 15.61
C CYS A 605 29.85 -21.75 16.91
N SER A 606 28.85 -20.88 16.93
CA SER A 606 28.48 -20.06 18.10
C SER A 606 27.05 -20.29 18.52
N ALA A 607 26.83 -20.30 19.84
CA ALA A 607 25.48 -20.35 20.41
C ALA A 607 25.37 -19.41 21.62
N ALA A 608 24.20 -18.84 21.82
CA ALA A 608 23.91 -17.96 22.95
C ALA A 608 22.80 -18.56 23.81
N GLN A 609 23.09 -18.75 25.10
CA GLN A 609 22.05 -19.01 26.10
C GLN A 609 21.41 -17.69 26.50
N ILE A 610 20.09 -17.61 26.39
CA ILE A 610 19.35 -16.39 26.58
C ILE A 610 18.10 -16.65 27.45
N SER A 611 17.97 -15.85 28.50
CA SER A 611 16.76 -15.80 29.33
C SER A 611 16.00 -14.51 29.00
N LEU A 612 14.83 -14.64 28.46
CA LEU A 612 13.98 -13.53 28.05
C LEU A 612 12.79 -13.41 29.00
N PRO A 613 12.63 -12.30 29.74
CA PRO A 613 11.42 -12.05 30.48
C PRO A 613 10.21 -11.91 29.55
N PRO A 614 8.96 -11.86 30.06
CA PRO A 614 7.79 -11.54 29.27
C PRO A 614 8.00 -10.29 28.42
N LEU A 615 7.74 -10.36 27.10
CA LEU A 615 7.99 -9.30 26.12
C LEU A 615 9.46 -8.80 26.08
N GLY A 616 10.39 -9.60 26.59
CA GLY A 616 11.79 -9.26 26.71
C GLY A 616 12.48 -9.07 25.36
N VAL A 617 13.42 -8.15 25.34
CA VAL A 617 14.33 -7.92 24.20
C VAL A 617 15.74 -8.04 24.74
N ASP A 618 16.55 -8.91 24.14
CA ASP A 618 17.97 -9.08 24.46
C ASP A 618 18.81 -8.70 23.25
N ILE A 619 19.81 -7.86 23.48
CA ILE A 619 20.75 -7.41 22.45
C ILE A 619 22.15 -7.61 23.00
N ARG A 620 22.90 -8.47 22.35
CA ARG A 620 24.26 -8.78 22.81
C ARG A 620 25.28 -8.78 21.69
N LYS A 621 26.48 -8.34 22.05
CA LYS A 621 27.66 -8.42 21.23
C LYS A 621 28.28 -9.80 21.40
N MET A 622 28.66 -10.42 20.29
CA MET A 622 29.26 -11.75 20.25
C MET A 622 30.56 -11.72 19.44
N PRO A 623 31.48 -12.65 19.68
CA PRO A 623 32.58 -12.87 18.76
C PRO A 623 32.09 -13.18 17.36
N VAL A 624 32.87 -12.84 16.34
CA VAL A 624 32.53 -13.14 14.93
C VAL A 624 32.37 -14.66 14.78
N ALA A 625 31.18 -15.05 14.38
CA ALA A 625 30.87 -16.42 14.01
C ALA A 625 31.45 -16.76 12.63
N CYS A 626 31.82 -18.03 12.42
CA CYS A 626 32.24 -18.52 11.12
C CYS A 626 31.09 -18.31 10.09
N ASP A 627 31.45 -17.85 8.92
CA ASP A 627 30.52 -17.81 7.77
C ASP A 627 30.39 -19.23 7.21
N GLU A 628 29.16 -19.68 6.93
CA GLU A 628 28.90 -20.89 6.14
C GLU A 628 29.21 -20.66 4.65
#